data_7609ad2bac6ffda0a3c5a7851f8a08f0
#
_entry.id   7609ad2bac6ffda0a3c5a7851f8a08f0
#
_cell.length_a   1.000
_cell.length_b   1.000
_cell.length_c   1.000
_cell.angle_alpha   90.00
_cell.angle_beta   90.00
_cell.angle_gamma   90.00
#
_symmetry.space_group_name_H-M   'P 1'
#
loop_
_entity.id
_entity.type
_entity.pdbx_description
1 polymer ?
#
loop_
_entity_poly.entity_id
_entity_poly.type
_entity_poly.pdbx_seq_one_letter_code
_entity_poly.pdbx_strand_id
1 'polypeptide(L)'
;MRLSAYCYTNQGGRDHNEDSVRCCAGQGAFVLADGLGGHGKGEVASALAADVLFEGCAAHPDPDGLAELFQKANEAVMEGQKVPGQEEMKTTAVALSVAGDRAVWGHVGDSRLYRFSAGTLTQETRDHSVTYMKYLGGEISYMDVYHDDDRSSLLRALGKLPCKPETGQARLQPGDALLLCSDGFWEYVYQEEMLADLLKAETPEQWAEGMLLRHIRRTPPGNDNFSLITVFVEEEL
;
A
#
# COMPACT_ATOMS: atom_id res chain seq x y z
N MET A 1 -1.95 19.62 13.39
CA MET A 1 -2.81 18.98 12.37
C MET A 1 -3.39 17.70 12.96
N ARG A 2 -4.64 17.42 12.68
CA ARG A 2 -5.32 16.17 13.04
C ARG A 2 -5.40 15.26 11.83
N LEU A 3 -5.30 13.96 12.05
CA LEU A 3 -5.54 12.96 11.01
C LEU A 3 -6.85 12.26 11.31
N SER A 4 -7.64 12.00 10.28
CA SER A 4 -8.71 11.02 10.28
C SER A 4 -8.42 9.97 9.23
N ALA A 5 -8.83 8.72 9.47
CA ALA A 5 -8.51 7.62 8.57
C ALA A 5 -9.60 6.55 8.59
N TYR A 6 -9.71 5.84 7.48
CA TYR A 6 -10.52 4.64 7.34
C TYR A 6 -9.70 3.55 6.66
N CYS A 7 -9.87 2.30 7.05
CA CYS A 7 -9.21 1.18 6.42
C CYS A 7 -10.22 0.09 6.06
N TYR A 8 -9.97 -0.56 4.94
CA TYR A 8 -10.79 -1.65 4.43
C TYR A 8 -9.90 -2.73 3.83
N THR A 9 -10.26 -3.98 4.07
CA THR A 9 -9.64 -5.15 3.47
C THR A 9 -10.68 -6.20 3.17
N ASN A 10 -10.53 -6.93 2.08
CA ASN A 10 -11.47 -7.96 1.65
C ASN A 10 -10.75 -9.06 0.87
N GLN A 11 -11.20 -10.29 1.06
CA GLN A 11 -10.64 -11.45 0.36
C GLN A 11 -10.95 -11.51 -1.15
N GLY A 12 -11.88 -10.66 -1.63
CA GLY A 12 -12.30 -10.72 -3.03
C GLY A 12 -12.90 -12.05 -3.40
N GLY A 13 -12.45 -12.61 -4.51
CA GLY A 13 -12.83 -13.94 -5.00
C GLY A 13 -11.90 -15.07 -4.61
N ARG A 14 -10.93 -14.83 -3.69
CA ARG A 14 -9.98 -15.82 -3.19
C ARG A 14 -10.55 -16.59 -1.99
N ASP A 15 -9.97 -17.75 -1.66
CA ASP A 15 -10.37 -18.54 -0.49
C ASP A 15 -9.91 -17.90 0.83
N HIS A 16 -8.81 -17.15 0.80
CA HIS A 16 -8.20 -16.48 1.96
C HIS A 16 -7.85 -15.03 1.62
N ASN A 17 -7.80 -14.20 2.65
CA ASN A 17 -7.27 -12.85 2.53
C ASN A 17 -5.81 -12.86 2.98
N GLU A 18 -4.89 -12.65 2.04
CA GLU A 18 -3.45 -12.58 2.28
C GLU A 18 -2.97 -11.13 2.51
N ASP A 19 -3.86 -10.13 2.33
CA ASP A 19 -3.57 -8.73 2.67
C ASP A 19 -3.60 -8.50 4.19
N SER A 20 -2.71 -7.65 4.68
CA SER A 20 -2.67 -7.18 6.06
C SER A 20 -2.66 -5.66 6.13
N VAL A 21 -3.56 -5.11 6.93
CA VAL A 21 -3.71 -3.65 7.11
C VAL A 21 -3.55 -3.28 8.57
N ARG A 22 -2.74 -2.23 8.86
CA ARG A 22 -2.61 -1.61 10.18
C ARG A 22 -2.78 -0.11 10.04
N CYS A 23 -3.65 0.47 10.84
CA CYS A 23 -4.05 1.87 10.69
C CYS A 23 -4.34 2.50 12.05
N CYS A 24 -3.65 3.58 12.40
CA CYS A 24 -3.92 4.36 13.59
C CYS A 24 -3.66 5.85 13.34
N ALA A 25 -4.72 6.63 13.12
CA ALA A 25 -4.62 8.06 12.89
C ALA A 25 -4.01 8.81 14.10
N GLY A 26 -4.33 8.38 15.33
CA GLY A 26 -3.79 8.99 16.56
C GLY A 26 -2.28 8.77 16.74
N GLN A 27 -1.71 7.74 16.13
CA GLN A 27 -0.27 7.47 16.12
C GLN A 27 0.38 7.91 14.79
N GLY A 28 -0.39 8.38 13.82
CA GLY A 28 0.12 8.74 12.50
C GLY A 28 0.79 7.56 11.77
N ALA A 29 0.38 6.32 12.04
CA ALA A 29 0.99 5.11 11.52
C ALA A 29 0.00 4.32 10.64
N PHE A 30 0.40 3.99 9.41
CA PHE A 30 -0.43 3.31 8.42
C PHE A 30 0.44 2.34 7.63
N VAL A 31 0.02 1.08 7.55
CA VAL A 31 0.74 0.03 6.82
C VAL A 31 -0.24 -0.86 6.08
N LEU A 32 0.09 -1.18 4.84
CA LEU A 32 -0.59 -2.17 4.02
C LEU A 32 0.48 -3.11 3.46
N ALA A 33 0.26 -4.40 3.57
CA ALA A 33 1.10 -5.45 3.06
C ALA A 33 0.25 -6.48 2.33
N ASP A 34 0.64 -6.85 1.12
CA ASP A 34 -0.03 -7.80 0.25
C ASP A 34 0.79 -9.09 0.20
N GLY A 35 0.20 -10.17 0.69
CA GLY A 35 0.85 -11.44 0.84
C GLY A 35 0.95 -12.23 -0.46
N LEU A 36 2.13 -12.73 -0.75
CA LEU A 36 2.45 -13.46 -1.96
C LEU A 36 2.76 -14.93 -1.63
N GLY A 37 1.96 -15.83 -2.13
CA GLY A 37 2.29 -17.21 -1.88
C GLY A 37 1.20 -18.24 -2.12
N GLY A 38 0.71 -18.42 -3.32
CA GLY A 38 -0.37 -19.31 -3.74
C GLY A 38 -0.54 -20.70 -3.05
N HIS A 39 0.46 -21.21 -2.36
CA HIS A 39 0.39 -22.33 -1.40
C HIS A 39 1.28 -22.06 -0.19
N GLY A 40 1.79 -20.86 -0.02
CA GLY A 40 2.93 -20.55 0.82
C GLY A 40 2.69 -19.57 1.96
N LYS A 41 1.45 -19.41 2.46
CA LYS A 41 1.25 -18.59 3.66
C LYS A 41 1.55 -17.11 3.50
N GLY A 42 1.05 -16.48 2.40
CA GLY A 42 1.14 -15.04 2.17
C GLY A 42 0.54 -14.24 3.32
N GLU A 43 -0.55 -14.71 3.92
CA GLU A 43 -1.20 -14.11 5.08
C GLU A 43 -0.28 -14.02 6.32
N VAL A 44 0.65 -14.96 6.47
CA VAL A 44 1.62 -14.93 7.57
C VAL A 44 2.71 -13.90 7.27
N ALA A 45 3.21 -13.88 6.04
CA ALA A 45 4.25 -12.93 5.64
C ALA A 45 3.76 -11.48 5.73
N SER A 46 2.56 -11.20 5.23
CA SER A 46 1.98 -9.85 5.27
C SER A 46 1.71 -9.41 6.71
N ALA A 47 1.21 -10.30 7.57
CA ALA A 47 0.99 -9.98 8.98
C ALA A 47 2.29 -9.65 9.71
N LEU A 48 3.34 -10.49 9.57
CA LEU A 48 4.65 -10.25 10.18
C LEU A 48 5.26 -8.92 9.73
N ALA A 49 5.23 -8.64 8.43
CA ALA A 49 5.76 -7.39 7.90
C ALA A 49 4.95 -6.18 8.38
N ALA A 50 3.63 -6.27 8.36
CA ALA A 50 2.75 -5.18 8.78
C ALA A 50 2.93 -4.85 10.27
N ASP A 51 3.07 -5.84 11.15
CA ASP A 51 3.27 -5.63 12.59
C ASP A 51 4.59 -4.89 12.87
N VAL A 52 5.70 -5.37 12.30
CA VAL A 52 7.03 -4.73 12.47
C VAL A 52 7.04 -3.29 11.95
N LEU A 53 6.50 -3.07 10.75
CA LEU A 53 6.45 -1.74 10.14
C LEU A 53 5.53 -0.79 10.91
N PHE A 54 4.39 -1.27 11.38
CA PHE A 54 3.43 -0.45 12.11
C PHE A 54 3.98 0.04 13.46
N GLU A 55 4.57 -0.87 14.24
CA GLU A 55 5.22 -0.51 15.51
C GLU A 55 6.34 0.51 15.30
N GLY A 56 7.15 0.31 14.25
CA GLY A 56 8.24 1.24 13.91
C GLY A 56 7.75 2.59 13.39
N CYS A 57 6.68 2.65 12.58
CA CYS A 57 6.11 3.89 12.09
C CYS A 57 5.55 4.78 13.20
N ALA A 58 5.04 4.21 14.28
CA ALA A 58 4.58 4.95 15.44
C ALA A 58 5.69 5.71 16.19
N ALA A 59 6.96 5.36 15.96
CA ALA A 59 8.13 6.08 16.45
C ALA A 59 8.56 7.25 15.56
N HIS A 60 7.85 7.51 14.46
CA HIS A 60 8.08 8.59 13.51
C HIS A 60 9.50 8.65 12.93
N PRO A 61 9.98 7.57 12.30
CA PRO A 61 11.31 7.51 11.73
C PRO A 61 11.50 8.55 10.61
N ASP A 62 12.75 8.90 10.35
CA ASP A 62 13.13 9.56 9.11
C ASP A 62 13.21 8.51 7.95
N PRO A 63 13.47 8.92 6.70
CA PRO A 63 13.53 7.98 5.58
C PRO A 63 14.56 6.86 5.76
N ASP A 64 15.72 7.14 6.35
CA ASP A 64 16.76 6.13 6.60
C ASP A 64 16.30 5.16 7.69
N GLY A 65 15.76 5.67 8.79
CA GLY A 65 15.17 4.84 9.86
C GLY A 65 14.01 3.98 9.35
N LEU A 66 13.18 4.49 8.43
CA LEU A 66 12.13 3.70 7.81
C LEU A 66 12.71 2.60 6.89
N ALA A 67 13.80 2.89 6.14
CA ALA A 67 14.49 1.87 5.36
C ALA A 67 15.04 0.75 6.24
N GLU A 68 15.59 1.07 7.41
CA GLU A 68 16.03 0.07 8.40
C GLU A 68 14.86 -0.77 8.95
N LEU A 69 13.68 -0.17 9.12
CA LEU A 69 12.48 -0.91 9.53
C LEU A 69 12.05 -1.91 8.46
N PHE A 70 12.15 -1.58 7.19
CA PHE A 70 11.91 -2.53 6.10
C PHE A 70 12.92 -3.69 6.10
N GLN A 71 14.19 -3.45 6.47
CA GLN A 71 15.15 -4.54 6.66
C GLN A 71 14.72 -5.48 7.79
N LYS A 72 14.30 -4.92 8.93
CA LYS A 72 13.79 -5.72 10.08
C LYS A 72 12.53 -6.50 9.71
N ALA A 73 11.60 -5.90 8.97
CA ALA A 73 10.42 -6.59 8.47
C ALA A 73 10.80 -7.75 7.54
N ASN A 74 11.77 -7.52 6.63
CA ASN A 74 12.28 -8.58 5.77
C ASN A 74 12.91 -9.73 6.56
N GLU A 75 13.71 -9.42 7.59
CA GLU A 75 14.31 -10.41 8.48
C GLU A 75 13.23 -11.22 9.21
N ALA A 76 12.16 -10.58 9.70
CA ALA A 76 11.05 -11.26 10.36
C ALA A 76 10.34 -12.25 9.42
N VAL A 77 10.09 -11.86 8.16
CA VAL A 77 9.52 -12.75 7.15
C VAL A 77 10.47 -13.92 6.85
N MET A 78 11.76 -13.64 6.65
CA MET A 78 12.78 -14.68 6.39
C MET A 78 12.96 -15.64 7.58
N GLU A 79 12.79 -15.16 8.81
CA GLU A 79 12.79 -16.03 9.99
C GLU A 79 11.56 -16.94 10.00
N GLY A 80 10.39 -16.41 9.67
CA GLY A 80 9.17 -17.19 9.52
C GLY A 80 9.26 -18.26 8.42
N GLN A 81 10.02 -18.02 7.33
CA GLN A 81 10.27 -19.01 6.28
C GLN A 81 11.00 -20.28 6.77
N LYS A 82 11.60 -20.26 7.95
CA LYS A 82 12.21 -21.46 8.54
C LYS A 82 11.19 -22.43 9.13
N VAL A 83 9.93 -22.02 9.24
CA VAL A 83 8.84 -22.86 9.72
C VAL A 83 8.37 -23.76 8.56
N PRO A 84 8.25 -25.10 8.76
CA PRO A 84 7.79 -25.99 7.70
C PRO A 84 6.44 -25.57 7.10
N GLY A 85 6.37 -25.46 5.79
CA GLY A 85 5.20 -25.03 5.02
C GLY A 85 5.08 -23.51 4.83
N GLN A 86 6.09 -22.72 5.22
CA GLN A 86 6.17 -21.27 5.05
C GLN A 86 7.38 -20.81 4.22
N GLU A 87 8.13 -21.74 3.64
CA GLU A 87 9.44 -21.50 3.00
C GLU A 87 9.38 -20.48 1.86
N GLU A 88 8.24 -20.42 1.16
CA GLU A 88 8.06 -19.56 -0.01
C GLU A 88 7.25 -18.29 0.26
N MET A 89 6.82 -18.07 1.51
CA MET A 89 6.02 -16.91 1.84
C MET A 89 6.78 -15.61 1.62
N LYS A 90 6.12 -14.65 1.01
CA LYS A 90 6.64 -13.30 0.71
C LYS A 90 5.50 -12.30 0.85
N THR A 91 5.82 -11.03 0.83
CA THR A 91 4.81 -9.98 0.83
C THR A 91 5.36 -8.70 0.19
N THR A 92 4.48 -7.91 -0.39
CA THR A 92 4.76 -6.48 -0.60
C THR A 92 4.59 -5.73 0.71
N ALA A 93 4.97 -4.49 0.78
CA ALA A 93 4.53 -3.57 1.83
C ALA A 93 4.65 -2.12 1.37
N VAL A 94 3.70 -1.30 1.81
CA VAL A 94 3.76 0.15 1.80
C VAL A 94 3.46 0.66 3.20
N ALA A 95 4.30 1.55 3.73
CA ALA A 95 4.19 2.10 5.07
C ALA A 95 4.28 3.63 5.03
N LEU A 96 3.46 4.28 5.84
CA LEU A 96 3.40 5.74 5.99
C LEU A 96 3.43 6.10 7.46
N SER A 97 4.33 7.01 7.83
CA SER A 97 4.39 7.64 9.15
C SER A 97 4.17 9.15 9.02
N VAL A 98 3.28 9.69 9.82
CA VAL A 98 2.96 11.13 9.85
C VAL A 98 3.19 11.70 11.24
N ALA A 99 4.04 12.72 11.33
CA ALA A 99 4.33 13.43 12.57
C ALA A 99 4.24 14.96 12.35
N GLY A 100 3.27 15.59 12.96
CA GLY A 100 2.99 17.00 12.69
C GLY A 100 2.65 17.23 11.21
N ASP A 101 3.45 18.03 10.51
CA ASP A 101 3.31 18.28 9.07
C ASP A 101 4.20 17.39 8.18
N ARG A 102 4.96 16.47 8.78
CA ARG A 102 5.89 15.61 8.04
C ARG A 102 5.28 14.23 7.80
N ALA A 103 5.19 13.84 6.54
CA ALA A 103 4.95 12.47 6.11
C ALA A 103 6.26 11.83 5.65
N VAL A 104 6.51 10.60 6.09
CA VAL A 104 7.59 9.74 5.64
C VAL A 104 7.00 8.42 5.21
N TRP A 105 7.35 7.93 4.04
CA TRP A 105 6.87 6.64 3.53
C TRP A 105 7.98 5.77 2.99
N GLY A 106 7.69 4.49 2.89
CA GLY A 106 8.54 3.53 2.23
C GLY A 106 7.70 2.41 1.62
N HIS A 107 8.26 1.72 0.62
CA HIS A 107 7.60 0.57 0.02
C HIS A 107 8.59 -0.45 -0.55
N VAL A 108 8.10 -1.69 -0.67
CA VAL A 108 8.68 -2.80 -1.43
C VAL A 108 7.55 -3.53 -2.13
N GLY A 109 7.61 -3.66 -3.46
CA GLY A 109 6.54 -4.26 -4.26
C GLY A 109 5.77 -3.21 -5.06
N ASP A 110 4.50 -3.46 -5.31
CA ASP A 110 3.58 -2.68 -6.14
C ASP A 110 2.32 -2.22 -5.39
N SER A 111 2.26 -2.43 -4.08
CA SER A 111 1.33 -1.69 -3.23
C SER A 111 1.71 -0.21 -3.24
N ARG A 112 0.71 0.66 -3.41
CA ARG A 112 0.93 2.06 -3.77
C ARG A 112 0.54 3.02 -2.66
N LEU A 113 1.24 4.17 -2.62
CA LEU A 113 0.85 5.38 -1.91
C LEU A 113 0.58 6.50 -2.92
N TYR A 114 -0.59 7.11 -2.80
CA TYR A 114 -0.97 8.32 -3.52
C TYR A 114 -1.17 9.47 -2.54
N ARG A 115 -0.77 10.67 -2.95
CA ARG A 115 -1.07 11.92 -2.25
C ARG A 115 -1.89 12.85 -3.14
N PHE A 116 -2.91 13.45 -2.56
CA PHE A 116 -3.79 14.43 -3.19
C PHE A 116 -3.61 15.73 -2.45
N SER A 117 -3.13 16.75 -3.13
CA SER A 117 -2.85 18.07 -2.57
C SER A 117 -3.31 19.15 -3.54
N ALA A 118 -4.15 20.10 -3.09
CA ALA A 118 -4.66 21.19 -3.91
C ALA A 118 -5.23 20.75 -5.27
N GLY A 119 -5.96 19.64 -5.31
CA GLY A 119 -6.56 19.08 -6.53
C GLY A 119 -5.57 18.36 -7.45
N THR A 120 -4.32 18.18 -7.04
CA THR A 120 -3.30 17.44 -7.77
C THR A 120 -3.07 16.08 -7.13
N LEU A 121 -3.05 15.04 -7.95
CA LEU A 121 -2.67 13.69 -7.53
C LEU A 121 -1.19 13.45 -7.85
N THR A 122 -0.47 12.87 -6.91
CA THR A 122 0.89 12.34 -7.09
C THR A 122 0.92 10.90 -6.60
N GLN A 123 1.37 9.97 -7.44
CA GLN A 123 1.74 8.64 -6.99
C GLN A 123 3.14 8.74 -6.38
N GLU A 124 3.24 8.57 -5.07
CA GLU A 124 4.50 8.74 -4.34
C GLU A 124 5.40 7.50 -4.43
N THR A 125 4.82 6.31 -4.69
CA THR A 125 5.55 5.05 -4.87
C THR A 125 5.68 4.70 -6.36
N ARG A 126 6.76 3.98 -6.71
CA ARG A 126 6.98 3.42 -8.05
C ARG A 126 6.99 1.92 -7.95
N ASP A 127 6.12 1.26 -8.70
CA ASP A 127 5.97 -0.19 -8.58
C ASP A 127 7.29 -0.91 -8.89
N HIS A 128 7.63 -1.86 -8.05
CA HIS A 128 8.73 -2.78 -8.30
C HIS A 128 8.24 -3.99 -9.10
N SER A 129 7.69 -3.74 -10.30
CA SER A 129 7.12 -4.74 -11.20
C SER A 129 7.72 -4.69 -12.60
N VAL A 130 7.62 -5.80 -13.33
CA VAL A 130 8.04 -5.88 -14.74
C VAL A 130 7.25 -4.90 -15.59
N THR A 131 5.94 -4.83 -15.39
CA THR A 131 5.03 -3.95 -16.13
C THR A 131 5.40 -2.47 -15.96
N TYR A 132 5.73 -2.05 -14.73
CA TYR A 132 6.14 -0.68 -14.50
C TYR A 132 7.49 -0.36 -15.18
N MET A 133 8.42 -1.32 -15.27
CA MET A 133 9.66 -1.15 -16.03
C MET A 133 9.41 -1.04 -17.53
N LYS A 134 8.46 -1.79 -18.10
CA LYS A 134 8.04 -1.64 -19.50
C LYS A 134 7.49 -0.22 -19.75
N TYR A 135 6.66 0.30 -18.83
CA TYR A 135 6.15 1.67 -18.91
C TYR A 135 7.29 2.70 -18.89
N LEU A 136 8.23 2.60 -17.94
CA LEU A 136 9.39 3.50 -17.87
C LEU A 136 10.29 3.41 -19.11
N GLY A 137 10.40 2.23 -19.73
CA GLY A 137 11.11 1.99 -20.96
C GLY A 137 10.39 2.51 -22.21
N GLY A 138 9.14 2.96 -22.09
CA GLY A 138 8.31 3.43 -23.19
C GLY A 138 7.77 2.29 -24.08
N GLU A 139 7.80 1.06 -23.60
CA GLU A 139 7.27 -0.11 -24.33
C GLU A 139 5.74 -0.17 -24.29
N ILE A 140 5.15 0.31 -23.18
CA ILE A 140 3.71 0.37 -22.97
C ILE A 140 3.30 1.75 -22.44
N SER A 141 2.03 2.11 -22.59
CA SER A 141 1.46 3.33 -21.97
C SER A 141 1.17 3.11 -20.48
N TYR A 142 0.96 4.20 -19.72
CA TYR A 142 0.58 4.07 -18.31
C TYR A 142 -0.75 3.31 -18.12
N MET A 143 -1.70 3.46 -19.04
CA MET A 143 -2.97 2.74 -18.99
C MET A 143 -2.82 1.23 -19.22
N ASP A 144 -1.79 0.82 -19.95
CA ASP A 144 -1.52 -0.61 -20.15
C ASP A 144 -0.99 -1.28 -18.87
N VAL A 145 -0.42 -0.52 -17.91
CA VAL A 145 0.02 -1.03 -16.60
C VAL A 145 -1.12 -1.76 -15.86
N TYR A 146 -2.35 -1.30 -16.02
CA TYR A 146 -3.53 -1.89 -15.39
C TYR A 146 -3.95 -3.24 -15.98
N HIS A 147 -3.48 -3.58 -17.19
CA HIS A 147 -4.00 -4.71 -17.97
C HIS A 147 -2.93 -5.60 -18.60
N ASP A 148 -1.64 -5.28 -18.41
CA ASP A 148 -0.52 -6.07 -18.97
C ASP A 148 -0.48 -7.47 -18.36
N ASP A 149 -0.11 -8.46 -19.15
CA ASP A 149 -0.04 -9.87 -18.73
C ASP A 149 1.02 -10.11 -17.65
N ASP A 150 2.06 -9.25 -17.58
CA ASP A 150 3.14 -9.35 -16.58
C ASP A 150 2.85 -8.50 -15.32
N ARG A 151 1.63 -7.96 -15.12
CA ARG A 151 1.32 -7.06 -14.01
C ARG A 151 1.58 -7.67 -12.62
N SER A 152 1.42 -8.97 -12.46
CA SER A 152 1.73 -9.70 -11.22
C SER A 152 3.21 -10.11 -11.08
N SER A 153 4.08 -9.71 -12.03
CA SER A 153 5.50 -10.09 -12.02
C SER A 153 6.33 -9.10 -11.21
N LEU A 154 6.52 -9.39 -9.92
CA LEU A 154 7.26 -8.53 -8.99
C LEU A 154 8.76 -8.71 -9.09
N LEU A 155 9.48 -7.59 -9.14
CA LEU A 155 10.94 -7.51 -9.07
C LEU A 155 11.46 -7.52 -7.63
N ARG A 156 10.69 -6.96 -6.68
CA ARG A 156 11.03 -6.87 -5.26
C ARG A 156 9.85 -7.26 -4.38
N ALA A 157 10.15 -8.00 -3.32
CA ALA A 157 9.22 -8.36 -2.25
C ALA A 157 10.00 -8.54 -0.94
N LEU A 158 9.34 -8.46 0.21
CA LEU A 158 9.87 -8.89 1.50
C LEU A 158 9.85 -10.42 1.57
N GLY A 159 10.81 -10.99 2.28
CA GLY A 159 11.05 -12.45 2.32
C GLY A 159 12.13 -12.90 1.35
N LYS A 160 12.90 -11.97 0.74
CA LYS A 160 14.06 -12.29 -0.10
C LYS A 160 15.17 -11.26 0.01
N LEU A 161 16.38 -11.64 -0.38
CA LEU A 161 17.51 -10.74 -0.48
C LEU A 161 17.86 -10.42 -1.94
N PRO A 162 18.38 -9.20 -2.23
CA PRO A 162 18.52 -8.09 -1.29
C PRO A 162 17.16 -7.40 -1.05
N CYS A 163 16.89 -7.01 0.19
CA CYS A 163 15.79 -6.11 0.50
C CYS A 163 16.22 -4.67 0.14
N LYS A 164 15.53 -4.05 -0.79
CA LYS A 164 15.83 -2.70 -1.29
C LYS A 164 14.55 -1.86 -1.26
N PRO A 165 14.15 -1.33 -0.10
CA PRO A 165 13.01 -0.42 -0.03
C PRO A 165 13.33 0.90 -0.72
N GLU A 166 12.30 1.54 -1.29
CA GLU A 166 12.35 2.93 -1.67
C GLU A 166 11.61 3.75 -0.62
N THR A 167 12.20 4.87 -0.21
CA THR A 167 11.64 5.76 0.80
C THR A 167 11.53 7.18 0.28
N GLY A 168 10.60 7.93 0.84
CA GLY A 168 10.39 9.34 0.53
C GLY A 168 9.80 10.11 1.68
N GLN A 169 9.72 11.42 1.54
CA GLN A 169 9.09 12.30 2.52
C GLN A 169 8.47 13.51 1.84
N ALA A 170 7.43 14.05 2.47
CA ALA A 170 6.80 15.31 2.06
C ALA A 170 6.31 16.09 3.27
N ARG A 171 6.04 17.39 3.05
CA ARG A 171 5.23 18.18 3.97
C ARG A 171 3.78 18.08 3.57
N LEU A 172 2.94 17.86 4.56
CA LEU A 172 1.50 17.88 4.44
C LEU A 172 0.93 19.23 4.87
N GLN A 173 -0.23 19.55 4.35
CA GLN A 173 -1.01 20.70 4.74
C GLN A 173 -2.48 20.29 4.96
N PRO A 174 -3.24 21.03 5.76
CA PRO A 174 -4.67 20.79 5.88
C PRO A 174 -5.35 20.78 4.52
N GLY A 175 -6.22 19.80 4.31
CA GLY A 175 -6.87 19.54 3.03
C GLY A 175 -6.13 18.53 2.14
N ASP A 176 -4.92 18.10 2.49
CA ASP A 176 -4.28 16.96 1.83
C ASP A 176 -5.00 15.65 2.18
N ALA A 177 -5.00 14.71 1.25
CA ALA A 177 -5.47 13.35 1.45
C ALA A 177 -4.44 12.34 0.96
N LEU A 178 -4.40 11.18 1.61
CA LEU A 178 -3.48 10.09 1.27
C LEU A 178 -4.27 8.79 1.10
N LEU A 179 -3.82 7.95 0.16
CA LEU A 179 -4.40 6.64 -0.11
C LEU A 179 -3.28 5.62 -0.21
N LEU A 180 -3.31 4.58 0.63
CA LEU A 180 -2.52 3.38 0.47
C LEU A 180 -3.43 2.28 -0.08
N CYS A 181 -2.95 1.46 -1.01
CA CYS A 181 -3.75 0.35 -1.55
C CYS A 181 -2.89 -0.77 -2.13
N SER A 182 -3.43 -2.00 -2.13
CA SER A 182 -2.87 -3.17 -2.82
C SER A 182 -3.21 -3.14 -4.32
N ASP A 183 -2.59 -4.03 -5.08
CA ASP A 183 -2.78 -4.15 -6.53
C ASP A 183 -4.22 -4.57 -6.88
N GLY A 184 -4.80 -5.52 -6.14
CA GLY A 184 -6.18 -5.92 -6.33
C GLY A 184 -7.19 -4.78 -6.18
N PHE A 185 -6.81 -3.65 -5.57
CA PHE A 185 -7.62 -2.44 -5.55
C PHE A 185 -7.30 -1.50 -6.72
N TRP A 186 -6.01 -1.06 -6.89
CA TRP A 186 -5.68 -0.04 -7.87
C TRP A 186 -5.82 -0.51 -9.31
N GLU A 187 -5.75 -1.80 -9.60
CA GLU A 187 -6.03 -2.35 -10.94
C GLU A 187 -7.43 -2.00 -11.46
N TYR A 188 -8.38 -1.78 -10.56
CA TYR A 188 -9.80 -1.57 -10.90
C TYR A 188 -10.34 -0.18 -10.57
N VAL A 189 -9.53 0.69 -9.96
CA VAL A 189 -9.90 2.08 -9.65
C VAL A 189 -8.82 3.02 -10.18
N TYR A 190 -9.14 3.79 -11.20
CA TYR A 190 -8.17 4.66 -11.87
C TYR A 190 -7.94 5.97 -11.10
N GLN A 191 -6.77 6.58 -11.31
CA GLN A 191 -6.34 7.77 -10.57
C GLN A 191 -7.32 8.95 -10.65
N GLU A 192 -7.89 9.20 -11.84
CA GLU A 192 -8.87 10.25 -12.05
C GLU A 192 -10.17 9.98 -11.29
N GLU A 193 -10.52 8.71 -11.13
CA GLU A 193 -11.69 8.28 -10.36
C GLU A 193 -11.46 8.45 -8.86
N MET A 194 -10.25 8.14 -8.37
CA MET A 194 -9.86 8.36 -6.98
C MET A 194 -10.01 9.85 -6.62
N LEU A 195 -9.53 10.75 -7.49
CA LEU A 195 -9.69 12.20 -7.30
C LEU A 195 -11.15 12.63 -7.38
N ALA A 196 -11.92 12.10 -8.34
CA ALA A 196 -13.33 12.46 -8.50
C ALA A 196 -14.19 12.06 -7.28
N ASP A 197 -13.85 10.95 -6.63
CA ASP A 197 -14.57 10.50 -5.43
C ASP A 197 -14.07 11.24 -4.17
N LEU A 198 -12.78 11.61 -4.10
CA LEU A 198 -12.24 12.48 -3.05
C LEU A 198 -12.98 13.84 -3.01
N LEU A 199 -13.20 14.47 -4.16
CA LEU A 199 -13.87 15.77 -4.27
C LEU A 199 -15.35 15.76 -3.81
N LYS A 200 -15.95 14.59 -3.62
CA LYS A 200 -17.33 14.42 -3.15
C LYS A 200 -17.42 13.99 -1.70
N ALA A 201 -16.30 13.53 -1.13
CA ALA A 201 -16.26 12.93 0.19
C ALA A 201 -16.01 13.99 1.27
N GLU A 202 -16.72 13.86 2.38
CA GLU A 202 -16.52 14.67 3.59
C GLU A 202 -15.70 13.93 4.64
N THR A 203 -15.58 12.59 4.50
CA THR A 203 -14.82 11.73 5.42
C THR A 203 -13.97 10.72 4.65
N PRO A 204 -12.89 10.19 5.27
CA PRO A 204 -12.11 9.10 4.66
C PRO A 204 -12.95 7.88 4.29
N GLU A 205 -13.96 7.54 5.12
CA GLU A 205 -14.88 6.44 4.88
C GLU A 205 -15.72 6.67 3.61
N GLN A 206 -16.33 7.84 3.46
CA GLN A 206 -17.10 8.17 2.25
C GLN A 206 -16.25 8.13 0.99
N TRP A 207 -14.99 8.57 1.08
CA TRP A 207 -14.06 8.46 -0.04
C TRP A 207 -13.78 7.00 -0.40
N ALA A 208 -13.50 6.17 0.59
CA ALA A 208 -13.32 4.73 0.40
C ALA A 208 -14.56 4.07 -0.20
N GLU A 209 -15.76 4.37 0.30
CA GLU A 209 -17.03 3.83 -0.21
C GLU A 209 -17.27 4.17 -1.68
N GLY A 210 -17.01 5.42 -2.08
CA GLY A 210 -17.11 5.85 -3.47
C GLY A 210 -16.22 5.02 -4.40
N MET A 211 -14.96 4.84 -4.03
CA MET A 211 -14.00 4.03 -4.76
C MET A 211 -14.33 2.54 -4.76
N LEU A 212 -14.78 1.99 -3.62
CA LEU A 212 -15.20 0.58 -3.49
C LEU A 212 -16.41 0.27 -4.39
N LEU A 213 -17.36 1.19 -4.54
CA LEU A 213 -18.47 1.02 -5.47
C LEU A 213 -18.02 0.89 -6.94
N ARG A 214 -16.95 1.60 -7.34
CA ARG A 214 -16.35 1.45 -8.67
C ARG A 214 -15.65 0.11 -8.80
N HIS A 215 -14.85 -0.25 -7.80
CA HIS A 215 -14.14 -1.51 -7.73
C HIS A 215 -15.10 -2.69 -7.92
N ILE A 216 -16.12 -2.81 -7.10
CA ILE A 216 -17.11 -3.92 -7.13
C ILE A 216 -17.82 -4.02 -8.50
N ARG A 217 -18.09 -2.90 -9.16
CA ARG A 217 -18.76 -2.89 -10.48
C ARG A 217 -17.87 -3.37 -11.62
N ARG A 218 -16.55 -3.23 -11.48
CA ARG A 218 -15.56 -3.50 -12.54
C ARG A 218 -14.87 -4.85 -12.38
N THR A 219 -14.76 -5.30 -11.13
CA THR A 219 -14.01 -6.50 -10.78
C THR A 219 -14.68 -7.77 -11.30
N PRO A 220 -13.97 -8.67 -12.00
CA PRO A 220 -14.50 -9.95 -12.42
C PRO A 220 -14.62 -10.92 -11.24
N PRO A 221 -15.41 -11.99 -11.38
CA PRO A 221 -15.40 -13.10 -10.42
C PRO A 221 -14.00 -13.70 -10.28
N GLY A 222 -13.60 -14.04 -9.04
CA GLY A 222 -12.27 -14.61 -8.76
C GLY A 222 -11.15 -13.58 -8.68
N ASN A 223 -11.50 -12.29 -8.51
CA ASN A 223 -10.55 -11.20 -8.29
C ASN A 223 -9.69 -11.41 -7.05
N ASP A 224 -8.57 -10.70 -6.99
CA ASP A 224 -7.63 -10.77 -5.89
C ASP A 224 -8.15 -10.16 -4.58
N ASN A 225 -7.43 -10.40 -3.51
CA ASN A 225 -7.57 -9.66 -2.28
C ASN A 225 -7.39 -8.17 -2.59
N PHE A 226 -8.14 -7.31 -1.93
CA PHE A 226 -8.02 -5.88 -2.13
C PHE A 226 -8.17 -5.11 -0.83
N SER A 227 -7.26 -4.17 -0.64
CA SER A 227 -7.18 -3.39 0.59
C SER A 227 -6.86 -1.94 0.30
N LEU A 228 -7.36 -1.07 1.16
CA LEU A 228 -7.05 0.35 1.10
C LEU A 228 -7.04 1.01 2.49
N ILE A 229 -6.30 2.10 2.60
CA ILE A 229 -6.34 3.03 3.73
C ILE A 229 -6.48 4.43 3.16
N THR A 230 -7.54 5.13 3.55
CA THR A 230 -7.75 6.55 3.25
C THR A 230 -7.41 7.39 4.46
N VAL A 231 -6.71 8.50 4.26
CA VAL A 231 -6.29 9.41 5.33
C VAL A 231 -6.58 10.85 4.92
N PHE A 232 -7.26 11.62 5.77
CA PHE A 232 -7.43 13.07 5.60
C PHE A 232 -6.56 13.82 6.60
N VAL A 233 -5.97 14.90 6.12
CA VAL A 233 -5.19 15.87 6.92
C VAL A 233 -6.07 17.07 7.21
N GLU A 234 -6.45 17.23 8.46
CA GLU A 234 -7.40 18.25 8.91
C GLU A 234 -6.71 19.33 9.75
N GLU A 235 -7.31 20.52 9.81
CA GLU A 235 -6.89 21.54 10.77
C GLU A 235 -7.16 21.07 12.21
N GLU A 236 -6.29 21.43 13.11
CA GLU A 236 -6.52 21.25 14.53
C GLU A 236 -7.47 22.39 15.00
N LEU A 237 -8.63 22.03 15.51
CA LEU A 237 -9.66 22.96 15.99
C LEU A 237 -9.24 23.63 17.28
#